data_7a7c985a94cc334c66589d15cf01a0b9
#
_entry.id   7a7c985a94cc334c66589d15cf01a0b9
#
_cell.length_a   1.000
_cell.length_b   1.000
_cell.length_c   1.000
_cell.angle_alpha   90.00
_cell.angle_beta   90.00
_cell.angle_gamma   90.00
#
_symmetry.space_group_name_H-M   'P 1'
#
loop_
_entity.id
_entity.type
_entity.pdbx_description
1 polymer ?
#
loop_
_entity_poly.entity_id
_entity_poly.type
_entity_poly.pdbx_seq_one_letter_code
_entity_poly.pdbx_strand_id
1 'polypeptide(L)'
;MSSDSNISVEEDLKDLLKRCPPGTFEAAVAFRKNKDASYVEKIVMGIIDRHLEPDQREILANSDDMLRMYEDLGMDSLTMLEVVMLVEQTLQVSIDNEELRDLRTIGDVKAYLSAKARGEKPPT
;
A
#
# COMPACT_ATOMS: atom_id res chain seq x y z
N MET A 1 21.46 21.23 -2.11
CA MET A 1 21.29 20.07 -3.01
C MET A 1 20.35 19.06 -2.44
N SER A 2 20.61 18.58 -1.23
CA SER A 2 19.74 17.58 -0.60
C SER A 2 18.32 18.10 -0.37
N SER A 3 18.14 19.40 -0.11
CA SER A 3 16.81 19.97 0.09
C SER A 3 15.98 19.91 -1.19
N ASP A 4 16.60 20.10 -2.35
CA ASP A 4 15.89 20.02 -3.62
C ASP A 4 15.43 18.59 -3.89
N SER A 5 16.26 17.61 -3.58
CA SER A 5 15.89 16.20 -3.72
C SER A 5 14.71 15.83 -2.82
N ASN A 6 14.71 16.33 -1.57
CA ASN A 6 13.63 16.07 -0.63
C ASN A 6 12.33 16.72 -1.08
N ILE A 7 12.38 17.93 -1.59
CA ILE A 7 11.22 18.64 -2.11
C ILE A 7 10.64 17.85 -3.30
N SER A 8 11.50 17.38 -4.19
CA SER A 8 11.08 16.61 -5.36
C SER A 8 10.40 15.32 -4.95
N VAL A 9 10.94 14.58 -3.97
CA VAL A 9 10.35 13.35 -3.46
C VAL A 9 8.97 13.62 -2.86
N GLU A 10 8.85 14.66 -2.06
CA GLU A 10 7.57 15.02 -1.44
C GLU A 10 6.54 15.43 -2.48
N GLU A 11 6.93 16.17 -3.51
CA GLU A 11 6.03 16.56 -4.59
C GLU A 11 5.56 15.34 -5.37
N ASP A 12 6.46 14.41 -5.67
CA ASP A 12 6.12 13.18 -6.36
C ASP A 12 5.13 12.35 -5.55
N LEU A 13 5.39 12.19 -4.26
CA LEU A 13 4.50 11.44 -3.38
C LEU A 13 3.15 12.12 -3.24
N LYS A 14 3.14 13.44 -3.17
CA LYS A 14 1.89 14.20 -3.06
C LYS A 14 1.01 13.95 -4.29
N ASP A 15 1.63 13.92 -5.45
CA ASP A 15 0.90 13.65 -6.69
C ASP A 15 0.43 12.20 -6.77
N LEU A 16 1.31 11.26 -6.44
CA LEU A 16 0.99 9.83 -6.45
C LEU A 16 -0.16 9.50 -5.51
N LEU A 17 -0.16 10.11 -4.33
CA LEU A 17 -1.08 9.74 -3.25
C LEU A 17 -2.25 10.69 -3.10
N LYS A 18 -2.48 11.55 -4.08
CA LYS A 18 -3.67 12.40 -4.03
C LYS A 18 -4.92 11.52 -4.00
N ARG A 19 -5.93 11.96 -3.28
CA ARG A 19 -7.18 11.23 -3.04
C ARG A 19 -7.05 10.08 -2.06
N CYS A 20 -5.86 9.82 -1.55
CA CYS A 20 -5.72 8.88 -0.45
C CYS A 20 -6.22 9.54 0.84
N PRO A 21 -6.68 8.74 1.82
CA PRO A 21 -7.18 9.31 3.07
C PRO A 21 -6.07 10.01 3.86
N PRO A 22 -6.46 10.88 4.79
CA PRO A 22 -5.48 11.61 5.61
C PRO A 22 -4.50 10.69 6.31
N GLY A 23 -3.24 11.10 6.34
CA GLY A 23 -2.18 10.34 6.97
C GLY A 23 -1.39 9.45 6.02
N THR A 24 -1.94 9.11 4.85
CA THR A 24 -1.25 8.24 3.88
C THR A 24 0.01 8.91 3.34
N PHE A 25 -0.12 10.16 2.92
CA PHE A 25 1.01 10.93 2.39
C PHE A 25 2.10 11.08 3.45
N GLU A 26 1.72 11.46 4.66
CA GLU A 26 2.68 11.66 5.74
C GLU A 26 3.41 10.38 6.09
N ALA A 27 2.70 9.24 6.09
CA ALA A 27 3.33 7.93 6.32
C ALA A 27 4.32 7.60 5.22
N ALA A 28 3.97 7.92 3.96
CA ALA A 28 4.85 7.65 2.83
C ALA A 28 6.12 8.50 2.88
N VAL A 29 6.00 9.76 3.25
CA VAL A 29 7.16 10.64 3.42
C VAL A 29 8.08 10.11 4.52
N ALA A 30 7.49 9.72 5.66
CA ALA A 30 8.26 9.18 6.77
C ALA A 30 8.96 7.88 6.36
N PHE A 31 8.28 7.01 5.64
CA PHE A 31 8.87 5.76 5.15
C PHE A 31 10.06 6.04 4.22
N ARG A 32 9.89 6.97 3.29
CA ARG A 32 10.97 7.31 2.34
C ARG A 32 12.21 7.83 3.06
N LYS A 33 12.01 8.60 4.13
CA LYS A 33 13.12 9.17 4.90
C LYS A 33 13.79 8.16 5.81
N ASN A 34 13.01 7.36 6.50
CA ASN A 34 13.51 6.51 7.58
C ASN A 34 13.60 5.04 7.23
N LYS A 35 12.97 4.62 6.14
CA LYS A 35 12.87 3.21 5.73
C LYS A 35 12.28 2.33 6.84
N ASP A 36 11.43 2.89 7.66
CA ASP A 36 10.81 2.20 8.79
C ASP A 36 9.55 1.48 8.30
N ALA A 37 9.59 0.15 8.34
CA ALA A 37 8.50 -0.67 7.82
C ALA A 37 7.21 -0.53 8.63
N SER A 38 7.27 0.09 9.81
CA SER A 38 6.05 0.32 10.60
C SER A 38 5.04 1.23 9.90
N TYR A 39 5.49 2.02 8.92
CA TYR A 39 4.60 2.89 8.15
C TYR A 39 3.90 2.18 7.00
N VAL A 40 4.36 0.97 6.65
CA VAL A 40 3.87 0.26 5.46
C VAL A 40 2.38 -0.06 5.55
N GLU A 41 1.90 -0.54 6.69
CA GLU A 41 0.50 -0.89 6.83
C GLU A 41 -0.42 0.30 6.56
N LYS A 42 -0.10 1.46 7.10
CA LYS A 42 -0.90 2.66 6.89
C LYS A 42 -0.89 3.09 5.43
N ILE A 43 0.27 3.03 4.80
CA ILE A 43 0.40 3.37 3.37
C ILE A 43 -0.46 2.44 2.52
N VAL A 44 -0.35 1.14 2.73
CA VAL A 44 -1.06 0.14 1.95
C VAL A 44 -2.56 0.27 2.14
N MET A 45 -3.01 0.42 3.39
CA MET A 45 -4.43 0.58 3.67
C MET A 45 -5.00 1.85 3.05
N GLY A 46 -4.22 2.93 3.06
CA GLY A 46 -4.65 4.18 2.43
C GLY A 46 -4.77 4.05 0.92
N ILE A 47 -3.85 3.34 0.28
CA ILE A 47 -3.90 3.11 -1.16
C ILE A 47 -5.09 2.23 -1.53
N ILE A 48 -5.32 1.17 -0.77
CA ILE A 48 -6.48 0.30 -1.01
C ILE A 48 -7.77 1.11 -0.86
N ASP A 49 -7.90 1.87 0.21
CA ASP A 49 -9.08 2.68 0.49
C ASP A 49 -9.41 3.61 -0.68
N ARG A 50 -8.39 4.27 -1.22
CA ARG A 50 -8.56 5.18 -2.36
C ARG A 50 -9.23 4.52 -3.55
N HIS A 51 -8.98 3.24 -3.76
CA HIS A 51 -9.48 2.51 -4.92
C HIS A 51 -10.84 1.84 -4.71
N LEU A 52 -11.44 2.07 -3.53
CA LEU A 52 -12.71 1.43 -3.18
C LEU A 52 -13.88 2.39 -3.32
N GLU A 53 -15.06 1.83 -3.56
CA GLU A 53 -16.32 2.55 -3.49
C GLU A 53 -16.72 2.76 -2.03
N PRO A 54 -17.61 3.71 -1.72
CA PRO A 54 -17.97 4.00 -0.32
C PRO A 54 -18.43 2.81 0.50
N ASP A 55 -19.22 1.91 -0.08
CA ASP A 55 -19.69 0.72 0.62
C ASP A 55 -18.55 -0.25 0.91
N GLN A 56 -17.60 -0.37 -0.03
CA GLN A 56 -16.41 -1.20 0.17
C GLN A 56 -15.51 -0.62 1.25
N ARG A 57 -15.37 0.70 1.32
CA ARG A 57 -14.60 1.37 2.36
C ARG A 57 -15.15 1.07 3.74
N GLU A 58 -16.48 1.04 3.85
CA GLU A 58 -17.13 0.72 5.12
C GLU A 58 -16.84 -0.72 5.52
N ILE A 59 -16.89 -1.66 4.58
CA ILE A 59 -16.54 -3.05 4.84
C ILE A 59 -15.11 -3.15 5.33
N LEU A 60 -14.19 -2.47 4.66
CA LEU A 60 -12.78 -2.49 5.04
C LEU A 60 -12.57 -1.92 6.44
N ALA A 61 -13.23 -0.81 6.75
CA ALA A 61 -13.09 -0.13 8.04
C ALA A 61 -13.57 -0.98 9.22
N ASN A 62 -14.54 -1.88 8.98
CA ASN A 62 -15.14 -2.72 10.01
C ASN A 62 -14.58 -4.14 10.03
N SER A 63 -13.52 -4.41 9.27
CA SER A 63 -12.97 -5.75 9.13
C SER A 63 -11.65 -5.91 9.89
N ASP A 64 -11.15 -7.15 9.86
CA ASP A 64 -9.84 -7.47 10.41
C ASP A 64 -8.93 -8.01 9.29
N ASP A 65 -7.77 -8.51 9.66
CA ASP A 65 -6.77 -8.99 8.71
C ASP A 65 -7.21 -10.23 7.93
N MET A 66 -8.27 -10.90 8.35
CA MET A 66 -8.80 -12.08 7.68
C MET A 66 -9.68 -11.73 6.48
N LEU A 67 -9.98 -10.44 6.27
CA LEU A 67 -10.81 -10.00 5.15
C LEU A 67 -10.17 -10.39 3.82
N ARG A 68 -10.90 -11.09 2.99
CA ARG A 68 -10.43 -11.50 1.66
C ARG A 68 -10.71 -10.40 0.66
N MET A 69 -9.69 -10.06 -0.13
CA MET A 69 -9.78 -8.90 -1.01
C MET A 69 -10.77 -9.06 -2.15
N TYR A 70 -10.81 -10.24 -2.76
CA TYR A 70 -11.72 -10.48 -3.88
C TYR A 70 -13.11 -10.89 -3.39
N GLU A 71 -13.19 -11.88 -2.52
CA GLU A 71 -14.48 -12.47 -2.12
C GLU A 71 -15.26 -11.58 -1.15
N ASP A 72 -14.58 -11.02 -0.15
CA ASP A 72 -15.27 -10.24 0.89
C ASP A 72 -15.37 -8.77 0.54
N LEU A 73 -14.30 -8.19 -0.02
CA LEU A 73 -14.25 -6.78 -0.33
C LEU A 73 -14.77 -6.48 -1.74
N GLY A 74 -14.75 -7.47 -2.61
CA GLY A 74 -15.26 -7.31 -3.97
C GLY A 74 -14.33 -6.58 -4.92
N MET A 75 -13.03 -6.60 -4.66
CA MET A 75 -12.06 -6.00 -5.58
C MET A 75 -11.95 -6.85 -6.83
N ASP A 76 -11.83 -6.22 -7.98
CA ASP A 76 -11.56 -6.93 -9.22
C ASP A 76 -10.06 -6.91 -9.57
N SER A 77 -9.69 -7.66 -10.61
CA SER A 77 -8.29 -7.78 -11.00
C SER A 77 -7.68 -6.47 -11.46
N LEU A 78 -8.46 -5.64 -12.13
CA LEU A 78 -7.97 -4.35 -12.60
C LEU A 78 -7.66 -3.42 -11.42
N THR A 79 -8.58 -3.36 -10.46
CA THR A 79 -8.39 -2.55 -9.27
C THR A 79 -7.16 -3.04 -8.49
N MET A 80 -7.00 -4.35 -8.36
CA MET A 80 -5.84 -4.92 -7.68
C MET A 80 -4.55 -4.52 -8.39
N LEU A 81 -4.53 -4.56 -9.72
CA LEU A 81 -3.35 -4.16 -10.48
C LEU A 81 -3.00 -2.69 -10.24
N GLU A 82 -3.99 -1.81 -10.21
CA GLU A 82 -3.77 -0.40 -9.94
C GLU A 82 -3.20 -0.18 -8.53
N VAL A 83 -3.74 -0.90 -7.55
CA VAL A 83 -3.24 -0.85 -6.17
C VAL A 83 -1.77 -1.28 -6.14
N VAL A 84 -1.45 -2.40 -6.77
CA VAL A 84 -0.09 -2.94 -6.79
C VAL A 84 0.88 -1.94 -7.41
N MET A 85 0.52 -1.36 -8.53
CA MET A 85 1.38 -0.39 -9.20
C MET A 85 1.67 0.82 -8.33
N LEU A 86 0.65 1.34 -7.65
CA LEU A 86 0.83 2.49 -6.78
C LEU A 86 1.68 2.15 -5.55
N VAL A 87 1.48 0.96 -5.00
CA VAL A 87 2.30 0.49 -3.87
C VAL A 87 3.76 0.37 -4.28
N GLU A 88 4.02 -0.22 -5.44
CA GLU A 88 5.41 -0.36 -5.94
C GLU A 88 6.08 1.00 -6.07
N GLN A 89 5.38 1.96 -6.63
CA GLN A 89 5.93 3.31 -6.81
C GLN A 89 6.15 4.02 -5.48
N THR A 90 5.22 3.85 -4.55
CA THR A 90 5.29 4.53 -3.26
C THR A 90 6.37 3.96 -2.36
N LEU A 91 6.44 2.63 -2.25
CA LEU A 91 7.41 1.96 -1.39
C LEU A 91 8.75 1.71 -2.09
N GLN A 92 8.80 1.89 -3.40
CA GLN A 92 9.98 1.60 -4.21
C GLN A 92 10.43 0.15 -4.07
N VAL A 93 9.47 -0.74 -4.18
CA VAL A 93 9.71 -2.19 -4.15
C VAL A 93 9.17 -2.80 -5.43
N SER A 94 9.67 -3.98 -5.76
CA SER A 94 9.21 -4.77 -6.90
C SER A 94 8.32 -5.90 -6.37
N ILE A 95 7.11 -6.02 -6.91
CA ILE A 95 6.17 -7.05 -6.50
C ILE A 95 6.07 -8.09 -7.61
N ASP A 96 6.39 -9.34 -7.27
CA ASP A 96 6.35 -10.46 -8.20
C ASP A 96 4.89 -10.91 -8.39
N ASN A 97 4.45 -11.04 -9.65
CA ASN A 97 3.10 -11.47 -9.95
C ASN A 97 2.78 -12.86 -9.40
N GLU A 98 3.76 -13.75 -9.35
CA GLU A 98 3.55 -15.09 -8.80
C GLU A 98 3.32 -15.03 -7.29
N GLU A 99 4.09 -14.21 -6.60
CA GLU A 99 3.91 -14.02 -5.16
C GLU A 99 2.56 -13.38 -4.87
N LEU A 100 2.13 -12.47 -5.75
CA LEU A 100 0.86 -11.76 -5.60
C LEU A 100 -0.33 -12.71 -5.61
N ARG A 101 -0.26 -13.79 -6.36
CA ARG A 101 -1.35 -14.79 -6.45
C ARG A 101 -1.66 -15.45 -5.12
N ASP A 102 -0.67 -15.53 -4.25
CA ASP A 102 -0.82 -16.17 -2.94
C ASP A 102 -1.39 -15.23 -1.89
N LEU A 103 -1.52 -13.94 -2.20
CA LEU A 103 -2.03 -12.95 -1.26
C LEU A 103 -3.54 -12.87 -1.39
N ARG A 104 -4.26 -13.38 -0.39
CA ARG A 104 -5.71 -13.45 -0.41
C ARG A 104 -6.36 -12.46 0.55
N THR A 105 -5.79 -12.29 1.74
CA THR A 105 -6.36 -11.45 2.78
C THR A 105 -5.58 -10.17 2.93
N ILE A 106 -6.20 -9.20 3.62
CA ILE A 106 -5.53 -7.95 3.97
C ILE A 106 -4.28 -8.23 4.80
N GLY A 107 -4.38 -9.19 5.74
CA GLY A 107 -3.21 -9.59 6.55
C GLY A 107 -2.07 -10.12 5.71
N ASP A 108 -2.38 -10.93 4.69
CA ASP A 108 -1.36 -11.45 3.77
C ASP A 108 -0.62 -10.31 3.07
N VAL A 109 -1.38 -9.31 2.59
CA VAL A 109 -0.80 -8.16 1.88
C VAL A 109 0.08 -7.35 2.81
N LYS A 110 -0.38 -7.07 4.01
CA LYS A 110 0.40 -6.31 5.00
C LYS A 110 1.71 -7.01 5.33
N ALA A 111 1.65 -8.32 5.59
CA ALA A 111 2.84 -9.10 5.95
C ALA A 111 3.84 -9.14 4.80
N TYR A 112 3.35 -9.39 3.60
CA TYR A 112 4.20 -9.47 2.41
C TYR A 112 4.92 -8.14 2.15
N LEU A 113 4.18 -7.04 2.16
CA LEU A 113 4.76 -5.73 1.85
C LEU A 113 5.66 -5.21 2.96
N SER A 114 5.34 -5.51 4.21
CA SER A 114 6.23 -5.14 5.31
C SER A 114 7.56 -5.87 5.22
N ALA A 115 7.53 -7.16 4.85
CA ALA A 115 8.77 -7.92 4.66
C ALA A 115 9.58 -7.37 3.49
N LYS A 116 8.92 -7.06 2.38
CA LYS A 116 9.58 -6.45 1.22
C LYS A 116 10.26 -5.14 1.60
N ALA A 117 9.57 -4.31 2.38
CA ALA A 117 10.09 -3.00 2.79
C ALA A 117 11.31 -3.14 3.71
N ARG A 118 11.36 -4.21 4.50
CA ARG A 118 12.53 -4.48 5.35
C ARG A 118 13.68 -5.14 4.59
N GLY A 119 13.48 -5.46 3.32
CA GLY A 119 14.47 -6.18 2.54
C GLY A 119 14.55 -7.67 2.88
N GLU A 120 13.54 -8.19 3.56
CA GLU A 120 13.46 -9.59 3.95
C GLU A 120 12.73 -10.41 2.89
N LYS A 121 13.02 -11.72 2.88
CA LYS A 121 12.25 -12.61 2.04
C LYS A 121 10.84 -12.75 2.61
N PRO A 122 9.79 -12.50 1.79
CA PRO A 122 8.43 -12.56 2.32
C PRO A 122 8.06 -13.97 2.79
N PRO A 123 7.16 -14.07 3.74
CA PRO A 123 6.68 -15.38 4.18
C PRO A 123 5.92 -16.08 3.05
N THR A 124 6.08 -17.38 2.96
CA THR A 124 5.43 -18.20 1.93
C THR A 124 4.39 -19.11 2.54
#